data_6d1ee389f398d8ab63d9c58797daff4b
#
_entry.id   6d1ee389f398d8ab63d9c58797daff4b
#
_cell.length_a   1.000
_cell.length_b   1.000
_cell.length_c   1.000
_cell.angle_alpha   90.00
_cell.angle_beta   90.00
_cell.angle_gamma   90.00
#
_symmetry.space_group_name_H-M   'P 1'
#
loop_
_entity.id
_entity.type
_entity.pdbx_description
1 polymer ?
#
loop_
_entity_poly.entity_id
_entity_poly.type
_entity_poly.pdbx_seq_one_letter_code
_entity_poly.pdbx_strand_id
1 'polypeptide(L)'
;MIKKTTTLLLLILIIASFFRFANLKSIPPGLYPDEAMNGNNALFALENNDFRLYYPENNGREGLFINIQALFLKFFLHFYQYPQAWMLRIVSAIFGTLTVLGVFLLIKTVFNNQIALFSSFFLAVSFWHVNFSRIGFRAILVPFLLSWSLYWLIKACQNKKIGSAILSGIFFGLGFHTYIAFRMAPIIALVILIYQFVIFKRQKELKSFFKIFLIWAVFAIIAALPIGLYFLDHPDDFMGRATQVSIFEKPNPLWEFIKSFVKTLFMFNFVGDCNFRHNFSCKPELDFIAGAFFLIGFYLTIKKIIKKQFDLASISLIIWFLAMLMPVAFTYEGVPHALRSIGLIPCVFAFVGIGASKIYQLAKQTFSIKTSRYFILTLLFISLAINYNLYFLKWANDQRTYYAFNANYYALGNYLNQLPQEQLKYILVNASGVLVNNIPMPAQTVMFVTNTYSPQNQQKRNIFYLLPSDLDKINNSQPFILIPLEKDEQTKNLILQKFPNLIFEENRDFWIFKSI
;
A
#
# COMPACT_ATOMS: atom_id res chain seq x y z
N MET A 1 15.02 -28.70 16.34
CA MET A 1 14.63 -28.05 15.05
C MET A 1 13.64 -26.89 15.25
N ILE A 2 12.56 -27.05 16.00
CA ILE A 2 11.53 -26.01 16.21
C ILE A 2 12.13 -24.71 16.80
N LYS A 3 12.91 -24.80 17.89
CA LYS A 3 13.56 -23.61 18.52
C LYS A 3 14.37 -22.79 17.51
N LYS A 4 15.15 -23.44 16.62
CA LYS A 4 15.97 -22.75 15.61
C LYS A 4 15.14 -22.01 14.56
N THR A 5 14.05 -22.61 14.07
CA THR A 5 13.14 -21.95 13.11
C THR A 5 12.47 -20.73 13.74
N THR A 6 12.05 -20.83 15.00
CA THR A 6 11.44 -19.70 15.73
C THR A 6 12.44 -18.56 15.93
N THR A 7 13.68 -18.86 16.31
CA THR A 7 14.74 -17.84 16.45
C THR A 7 15.02 -17.12 15.12
N LEU A 8 15.11 -17.86 14.01
CA LEU A 8 15.32 -17.26 12.69
C LEU A 8 14.12 -16.41 12.25
N LEU A 9 12.90 -16.85 12.53
CA LEU A 9 11.69 -16.07 12.26
C LEU A 9 11.69 -14.76 13.06
N LEU A 10 12.00 -14.81 14.36
CA LEU A 10 12.09 -13.61 15.19
C LEU A 10 13.13 -12.61 14.64
N LEU A 11 14.30 -13.09 14.20
CA LEU A 11 15.29 -12.25 13.56
C LEU A 11 14.75 -11.61 12.28
N ILE A 12 14.05 -12.37 11.43
CA ILE A 12 13.40 -11.84 10.22
C ILE A 12 12.35 -10.77 10.57
N LEU A 13 11.56 -10.98 11.62
CA LEU A 13 10.55 -10.01 12.06
C LEU A 13 11.18 -8.74 12.65
N ILE A 14 12.32 -8.85 13.34
CA ILE A 14 13.10 -7.69 13.79
C ILE A 14 13.61 -6.89 12.59
N ILE A 15 14.19 -7.56 11.58
CA ILE A 15 14.62 -6.91 10.33
C ILE A 15 13.42 -6.27 9.61
N ALA A 16 12.29 -6.97 9.52
CA ALA A 16 11.07 -6.46 8.92
C ALA A 16 10.56 -5.20 9.65
N SER A 17 10.57 -5.21 10.97
CA SER A 17 10.19 -4.06 11.80
C SER A 17 11.17 -2.89 11.59
N PHE A 18 12.47 -3.15 11.59
CA PHE A 18 13.46 -2.12 11.31
C PHE A 18 13.20 -1.42 9.97
N PHE A 19 13.03 -2.17 8.89
CA PHE A 19 12.77 -1.58 7.56
C PHE A 19 11.47 -0.77 7.50
N ARG A 20 10.49 -1.04 8.36
CA ARG A 20 9.18 -0.37 8.33
C ARG A 20 9.05 0.78 9.32
N PHE A 21 9.74 0.72 10.45
CA PHE A 21 9.60 1.74 11.50
C PHE A 21 10.79 2.70 11.61
N ALA A 22 12.00 2.30 11.16
CA ALA A 22 13.18 3.18 11.25
C ALA A 22 12.96 4.47 10.46
N ASN A 23 13.18 5.62 11.11
CA ASN A 23 13.01 6.95 10.51
C ASN A 23 11.63 7.21 9.85
N LEU A 24 10.54 6.62 10.36
CA LEU A 24 9.21 6.75 9.78
C LEU A 24 8.68 8.21 9.80
N LYS A 25 9.24 9.05 10.68
CA LYS A 25 8.91 10.48 10.75
C LYS A 25 9.40 11.28 9.55
N SER A 26 10.50 10.86 8.93
CA SER A 26 11.18 11.59 7.86
C SER A 26 11.27 10.85 6.52
N ILE A 27 11.04 9.54 6.51
CA ILE A 27 11.10 8.70 5.30
C ILE A 27 9.80 7.91 5.16
N PRO A 28 9.04 8.09 4.05
CA PRO A 28 9.22 9.04 2.94
C PRO A 28 9.17 10.50 3.38
N PRO A 29 9.83 11.44 2.65
CA PRO A 29 9.72 12.86 2.94
C PRO A 29 8.29 13.36 2.68
N GLY A 30 7.87 14.41 3.37
CA GLY A 30 6.56 15.04 3.14
C GLY A 30 5.35 14.16 3.40
N LEU A 31 4.23 14.51 2.75
CA LEU A 31 2.97 13.78 2.80
C LEU A 31 2.23 13.93 1.47
N TYR A 32 2.06 12.82 0.75
CA TYR A 32 1.33 12.83 -0.53
C TYR A 32 -0.16 13.15 -0.32
N PRO A 33 -0.82 13.91 -1.22
CA PRO A 33 -2.21 14.33 -1.05
C PRO A 33 -3.21 13.20 -0.81
N ASP A 34 -3.04 12.02 -1.42
CA ASP A 34 -3.91 10.87 -1.16
C ASP A 34 -3.76 10.33 0.28
N GLU A 35 -2.54 10.36 0.86
CA GLU A 35 -2.35 10.04 2.27
C GLU A 35 -2.99 11.12 3.16
N ALA A 36 -2.79 12.39 2.80
CA ALA A 36 -3.36 13.53 3.51
C ALA A 36 -4.89 13.50 3.51
N MET A 37 -5.49 13.15 2.38
CA MET A 37 -6.94 13.01 2.26
C MET A 37 -7.48 11.86 3.13
N ASN A 38 -6.77 10.73 3.22
CA ASN A 38 -7.11 9.69 4.19
C ASN A 38 -7.08 10.24 5.62
N GLY A 39 -6.06 11.03 5.95
CA GLY A 39 -5.91 11.66 7.24
C GLY A 39 -6.99 12.71 7.54
N ASN A 40 -7.36 13.53 6.57
CA ASN A 40 -8.43 14.52 6.68
C ASN A 40 -9.80 13.84 6.92
N ASN A 41 -10.10 12.78 6.16
CA ASN A 41 -11.30 11.98 6.41
C ASN A 41 -11.29 11.32 7.80
N ALA A 42 -10.13 10.83 8.24
CA ALA A 42 -9.98 10.23 9.56
C ALA A 42 -10.19 11.25 10.70
N LEU A 43 -9.64 12.47 10.56
CA LEU A 43 -9.87 13.56 11.52
C LEU A 43 -11.32 14.01 11.53
N PHE A 44 -11.92 14.18 10.35
CA PHE A 44 -13.33 14.55 10.21
C PHE A 44 -14.25 13.49 10.84
N ALA A 45 -13.94 12.20 10.64
CA ALA A 45 -14.70 11.11 11.25
C ALA A 45 -14.60 11.13 12.78
N LEU A 46 -13.43 11.49 13.35
CA LEU A 46 -13.27 11.64 14.79
C LEU A 46 -14.03 12.84 15.37
N GLU A 47 -13.97 13.98 14.69
CA GLU A 47 -14.60 15.23 15.13
C GLU A 47 -16.13 15.15 15.09
N ASN A 48 -16.68 14.45 14.09
CA ASN A 48 -18.12 14.36 13.85
C ASN A 48 -18.75 13.01 14.24
N ASN A 49 -17.94 12.07 14.73
CA ASN A 49 -18.34 10.67 14.97
C ASN A 49 -18.96 10.00 13.73
N ASP A 50 -18.44 10.33 12.53
CA ASP A 50 -18.94 9.89 11.22
C ASP A 50 -17.97 8.89 10.57
N PHE A 51 -17.91 7.67 11.11
CA PHE A 51 -17.08 6.58 10.58
C PHE A 51 -17.81 5.87 9.43
N ARG A 52 -17.31 6.04 8.20
CA ARG A 52 -17.95 5.55 6.98
C ARG A 52 -17.38 4.22 6.51
N LEU A 53 -18.22 3.43 5.84
CA LEU A 53 -17.80 2.22 5.11
C LEU A 53 -17.03 2.57 3.84
N TYR A 54 -17.38 3.71 3.23
CA TYR A 54 -16.79 4.22 2.00
C TYR A 54 -16.73 5.75 2.05
N TYR A 55 -15.62 6.31 1.61
CA TYR A 55 -15.37 7.75 1.50
C TYR A 55 -15.34 8.12 0.01
N PRO A 56 -16.36 8.85 -0.51
CA PRO A 56 -16.49 9.10 -1.94
C PRO A 56 -15.48 10.12 -2.49
N GLU A 57 -14.91 10.96 -1.64
CA GLU A 57 -13.93 11.97 -2.03
C GLU A 57 -12.70 11.30 -2.68
N ASN A 58 -12.00 12.02 -3.58
CA ASN A 58 -10.80 11.55 -4.27
C ASN A 58 -11.01 10.21 -5.00
N ASN A 59 -12.04 10.12 -5.83
CA ASN A 59 -12.42 8.94 -6.61
C ASN A 59 -12.80 7.69 -5.79
N GLY A 60 -13.20 7.88 -4.55
CA GLY A 60 -13.74 6.84 -3.69
C GLY A 60 -12.72 5.91 -3.04
N ARG A 61 -12.95 5.60 -1.76
CA ARG A 61 -12.05 4.75 -0.99
C ARG A 61 -12.80 3.97 0.07
N GLU A 62 -12.53 2.67 0.14
CA GLU A 62 -13.04 1.81 1.21
C GLU A 62 -12.54 2.26 2.58
N GLY A 63 -13.45 2.35 3.56
CA GLY A 63 -13.25 3.07 4.83
C GLY A 63 -12.44 2.34 5.88
N LEU A 64 -12.26 1.01 5.81
CA LEU A 64 -11.63 0.23 6.88
C LEU A 64 -10.26 0.79 7.30
N PHE A 65 -9.40 1.08 6.34
CA PHE A 65 -8.04 1.59 6.61
C PHE A 65 -8.08 3.00 7.21
N ILE A 66 -8.93 3.88 6.69
CA ILE A 66 -9.11 5.26 7.16
C ILE A 66 -9.63 5.26 8.60
N ASN A 67 -10.60 4.41 8.90
CA ASN A 67 -11.16 4.28 10.25
C ASN A 67 -10.12 3.74 11.25
N ILE A 68 -9.23 2.82 10.82
CA ILE A 68 -8.10 2.39 11.65
C ILE A 68 -7.13 3.55 11.86
N GLN A 69 -6.80 4.33 10.82
CA GLN A 69 -5.95 5.53 10.95
C GLN A 69 -6.56 6.54 11.92
N ALA A 70 -7.89 6.72 11.93
CA ALA A 70 -8.58 7.58 12.87
C ALA A 70 -8.32 7.17 14.34
N LEU A 71 -8.38 5.87 14.65
CA LEU A 71 -8.09 5.39 16.00
C LEU A 71 -6.65 5.68 16.43
N PHE A 72 -5.68 5.52 15.52
CA PHE A 72 -4.28 5.85 15.81
C PHE A 72 -4.08 7.36 15.95
N LEU A 73 -4.70 8.19 15.10
CA LEU A 73 -4.68 9.64 15.23
C LEU A 73 -5.26 10.08 16.56
N LYS A 74 -6.42 9.54 16.97
CA LYS A 74 -7.02 9.81 18.28
C LYS A 74 -6.04 9.56 19.43
N PHE A 75 -5.30 8.44 19.37
CA PHE A 75 -4.29 8.11 20.38
C PHE A 75 -3.12 9.09 20.38
N PHE A 76 -2.53 9.38 19.21
CA PHE A 76 -1.34 10.22 19.14
C PHE A 76 -1.61 11.71 19.39
N LEU A 77 -2.79 12.22 19.04
CA LEU A 77 -3.17 13.61 19.29
C LEU A 77 -3.36 13.94 20.78
N HIS A 78 -3.34 12.96 21.67
CA HIS A 78 -3.19 13.22 23.12
C HIS A 78 -1.80 13.73 23.48
N PHE A 79 -0.77 13.42 22.67
CA PHE A 79 0.63 13.75 22.94
C PHE A 79 1.18 14.81 21.98
N TYR A 80 0.51 15.07 20.86
CA TYR A 80 0.93 15.99 19.82
C TYR A 80 -0.17 16.99 19.52
N GLN A 81 0.20 18.26 19.43
CA GLN A 81 -0.75 19.34 19.14
C GLN A 81 -1.32 19.26 17.72
N TYR A 82 -0.51 18.81 16.75
CA TYR A 82 -0.88 18.74 15.34
C TYR A 82 -0.64 17.36 14.75
N PRO A 83 -1.47 16.94 13.77
CA PRO A 83 -1.28 15.68 13.09
C PRO A 83 -0.01 15.69 12.24
N GLN A 84 0.65 14.53 12.14
CA GLN A 84 1.89 14.34 11.42
C GLN A 84 1.81 13.15 10.47
N ALA A 85 2.54 13.19 9.35
CA ALA A 85 2.53 12.15 8.32
C ALA A 85 2.76 10.73 8.88
N TRP A 86 3.73 10.56 9.81
CA TRP A 86 4.06 9.26 10.38
C TRP A 86 2.90 8.62 11.18
N MET A 87 1.97 9.43 11.71
CA MET A 87 0.81 8.91 12.45
C MET A 87 -0.14 8.13 11.53
N LEU A 88 -0.21 8.48 10.25
CA LEU A 88 -0.97 7.73 9.24
C LEU A 88 -0.20 6.48 8.78
N ARG A 89 1.12 6.60 8.67
CA ARG A 89 2.02 5.57 8.11
C ARG A 89 2.29 4.41 9.06
N ILE A 90 2.18 4.64 10.38
CA ILE A 90 2.40 3.60 11.38
C ILE A 90 1.43 2.42 11.22
N VAL A 91 0.20 2.69 10.77
CA VAL A 91 -0.81 1.66 10.46
C VAL A 91 -0.29 0.74 9.35
N SER A 92 0.22 1.33 8.26
CA SER A 92 0.84 0.56 7.16
C SER A 92 2.05 -0.24 7.62
N ALA A 93 2.89 0.32 8.49
CA ALA A 93 4.08 -0.34 9.01
C ALA A 93 3.72 -1.58 9.85
N ILE A 94 2.68 -1.50 10.67
CA ILE A 94 2.17 -2.61 11.46
C ILE A 94 1.66 -3.72 10.54
N PHE A 95 0.72 -3.42 9.62
CA PHE A 95 0.15 -4.42 8.72
C PHE A 95 1.18 -5.00 7.76
N GLY A 96 2.13 -4.19 7.29
CA GLY A 96 3.25 -4.67 6.48
C GLY A 96 4.16 -5.65 7.23
N THR A 97 4.42 -5.42 8.52
CA THR A 97 5.18 -6.35 9.36
C THR A 97 4.40 -7.65 9.60
N LEU A 98 3.10 -7.54 9.90
CA LEU A 98 2.21 -8.69 10.08
C LEU A 98 2.01 -9.50 8.79
N THR A 99 2.17 -8.87 7.61
CA THR A 99 2.17 -9.57 6.32
C THR A 99 3.36 -10.52 6.22
N VAL A 100 4.56 -10.10 6.66
CA VAL A 100 5.76 -10.98 6.67
C VAL A 100 5.51 -12.23 7.52
N LEU A 101 4.88 -12.07 8.69
CA LEU A 101 4.48 -13.20 9.54
C LEU A 101 3.42 -14.08 8.85
N GLY A 102 2.38 -13.47 8.26
CA GLY A 102 1.32 -14.18 7.55
C GLY A 102 1.86 -15.03 6.39
N VAL A 103 2.77 -14.46 5.59
CA VAL A 103 3.44 -15.17 4.49
C VAL A 103 4.29 -16.32 5.02
N PHE A 104 5.05 -16.12 6.10
CA PHE A 104 5.78 -17.22 6.73
C PHE A 104 4.86 -18.38 7.11
N LEU A 105 3.77 -18.08 7.81
CA LEU A 105 2.82 -19.09 8.29
C LEU A 105 2.14 -19.83 7.13
N LEU A 106 1.70 -19.08 6.11
CA LEU A 106 1.07 -19.63 4.92
C LEU A 106 2.04 -20.56 4.17
N ILE A 107 3.24 -20.07 3.83
CA ILE A 107 4.22 -20.82 3.04
C ILE A 107 4.74 -22.02 3.82
N LYS A 108 4.95 -21.90 5.13
CA LYS A 108 5.30 -23.04 5.98
C LYS A 108 4.23 -24.14 5.95
N THR A 109 2.95 -23.75 5.90
CA THR A 109 1.82 -24.69 5.92
C THR A 109 1.69 -25.44 4.59
N VAL A 110 2.03 -24.79 3.48
CA VAL A 110 1.89 -25.34 2.12
C VAL A 110 3.15 -26.04 1.64
N PHE A 111 4.32 -25.59 2.09
CA PHE A 111 5.63 -26.15 1.73
C PHE A 111 6.38 -26.66 2.97
N ASN A 112 7.39 -25.90 3.42
CA ASN A 112 8.22 -26.24 4.57
C ASN A 112 8.86 -24.99 5.21
N ASN A 113 9.54 -25.19 6.35
CA ASN A 113 10.20 -24.11 7.09
C ASN A 113 11.28 -23.39 6.28
N GLN A 114 12.04 -24.10 5.43
CA GLN A 114 13.17 -23.51 4.68
C GLN A 114 12.66 -22.53 3.62
N ILE A 115 11.67 -22.94 2.81
CA ILE A 115 11.04 -22.08 1.81
C ILE A 115 10.38 -20.89 2.50
N ALA A 116 9.65 -21.12 3.60
CA ALA A 116 8.98 -20.06 4.35
C ALA A 116 9.96 -19.01 4.91
N LEU A 117 11.10 -19.43 5.46
CA LEU A 117 12.13 -18.50 5.95
C LEU A 117 12.72 -17.65 4.82
N PHE A 118 13.03 -18.25 3.67
CA PHE A 118 13.53 -17.49 2.53
C PHE A 118 12.49 -16.51 1.99
N SER A 119 11.25 -16.96 1.77
CA SER A 119 10.14 -16.10 1.33
C SER A 119 9.98 -14.90 2.24
N SER A 120 9.94 -15.14 3.55
CA SER A 120 9.75 -14.09 4.55
C SER A 120 10.93 -13.14 4.67
N PHE A 121 12.16 -13.63 4.52
CA PHE A 121 13.34 -12.78 4.54
C PHE A 121 13.37 -11.82 3.35
N PHE A 122 13.20 -12.32 2.13
CA PHE A 122 13.18 -11.46 0.95
C PHE A 122 12.01 -10.47 0.97
N LEU A 123 10.84 -10.88 1.45
CA LEU A 123 9.70 -9.99 1.67
C LEU A 123 10.01 -8.92 2.73
N ALA A 124 10.72 -9.29 3.80
CA ALA A 124 11.05 -8.37 4.90
C ALA A 124 11.91 -7.19 4.44
N VAL A 125 12.85 -7.44 3.51
CA VAL A 125 13.81 -6.43 3.04
C VAL A 125 13.45 -5.80 1.70
N SER A 126 12.50 -6.36 0.93
CA SER A 126 12.14 -5.91 -0.42
C SER A 126 11.71 -4.45 -0.45
N PHE A 127 12.34 -3.65 -1.31
CA PHE A 127 11.94 -2.26 -1.57
C PHE A 127 10.45 -2.15 -1.84
N TRP A 128 9.90 -2.96 -2.75
CA TRP A 128 8.51 -2.93 -3.15
C TRP A 128 7.54 -3.00 -1.96
N HIS A 129 7.68 -4.02 -1.10
CA HIS A 129 6.77 -4.16 0.04
C HIS A 129 7.09 -3.20 1.19
N VAL A 130 8.37 -2.87 1.41
CA VAL A 130 8.80 -1.88 2.41
C VAL A 130 8.19 -0.53 2.09
N ASN A 131 8.24 -0.09 0.83
CA ASN A 131 7.71 1.19 0.40
C ASN A 131 6.21 1.31 0.73
N PHE A 132 5.38 0.35 0.29
CA PHE A 132 3.94 0.39 0.60
C PHE A 132 3.62 0.14 2.09
N SER A 133 4.54 -0.43 2.85
CA SER A 133 4.43 -0.52 4.31
C SER A 133 4.75 0.79 5.03
N ARG A 134 5.20 1.83 4.32
CA ARG A 134 5.61 3.13 4.88
C ARG A 134 4.83 4.30 4.27
N ILE A 135 3.88 4.03 3.40
CA ILE A 135 2.94 4.99 2.82
C ILE A 135 1.55 4.71 3.39
N GLY A 136 0.78 5.75 3.71
CA GLY A 136 -0.55 5.63 4.31
C GLY A 136 -1.63 5.19 3.32
N PHE A 137 -1.39 4.08 2.58
CA PHE A 137 -2.31 3.56 1.57
C PHE A 137 -3.01 2.29 2.02
N ARG A 138 -4.35 2.25 1.84
CA ARG A 138 -5.20 1.10 2.20
C ARG A 138 -4.84 -0.21 1.52
N ALA A 139 -4.16 -0.13 0.38
CA ALA A 139 -3.76 -1.29 -0.42
C ALA A 139 -2.83 -2.26 0.33
N ILE A 140 -2.09 -1.79 1.37
CA ILE A 140 -1.24 -2.65 2.21
C ILE A 140 -2.04 -3.74 2.93
N LEU A 141 -3.33 -3.52 3.16
CA LEU A 141 -4.20 -4.53 3.76
C LEU A 141 -4.45 -5.73 2.84
N VAL A 142 -4.30 -5.59 1.50
CA VAL A 142 -4.54 -6.69 0.55
C VAL A 142 -3.59 -7.86 0.79
N PRO A 143 -2.24 -7.71 0.75
CA PRO A 143 -1.34 -8.83 0.99
C PRO A 143 -1.45 -9.36 2.42
N PHE A 144 -1.78 -8.50 3.41
CA PHE A 144 -2.03 -8.90 4.78
C PHE A 144 -3.24 -9.84 4.88
N LEU A 145 -4.44 -9.35 4.51
CA LEU A 145 -5.68 -10.11 4.67
C LEU A 145 -5.68 -11.38 3.79
N LEU A 146 -5.12 -11.30 2.59
CA LEU A 146 -5.02 -12.44 1.70
C LEU A 146 -4.13 -13.54 2.29
N SER A 147 -2.95 -13.19 2.81
CA SER A 147 -2.04 -14.18 3.42
C SER A 147 -2.65 -14.84 4.66
N TRP A 148 -3.27 -14.06 5.55
CA TRP A 148 -3.87 -14.58 6.77
C TRP A 148 -5.15 -15.38 6.49
N SER A 149 -6.01 -14.94 5.58
CA SER A 149 -7.23 -15.68 5.24
C SER A 149 -6.90 -17.05 4.64
N LEU A 150 -5.96 -17.10 3.67
CA LEU A 150 -5.56 -18.36 3.04
C LEU A 150 -4.80 -19.29 4.01
N TYR A 151 -3.98 -18.75 4.90
CA TYR A 151 -3.35 -19.54 5.96
C TYR A 151 -4.40 -20.23 6.83
N TRP A 152 -5.40 -19.49 7.32
CA TRP A 152 -6.43 -20.06 8.17
C TRP A 152 -7.37 -20.99 7.40
N LEU A 153 -7.64 -20.74 6.11
CA LEU A 153 -8.44 -21.64 5.27
C LEU A 153 -7.79 -23.01 5.15
N ILE A 154 -6.49 -23.03 4.80
CA ILE A 154 -5.74 -24.27 4.66
C ILE A 154 -5.64 -24.99 6.01
N LYS A 155 -5.41 -24.26 7.10
CA LYS A 155 -5.41 -24.81 8.47
C LYS A 155 -6.77 -25.39 8.88
N ALA A 156 -7.87 -24.74 8.50
CA ALA A 156 -9.21 -25.26 8.73
C ALA A 156 -9.41 -26.61 8.07
N CYS A 157 -9.00 -26.74 6.81
CA CYS A 157 -9.08 -27.99 6.07
C CYS A 157 -8.14 -29.08 6.62
N GLN A 158 -6.87 -28.75 6.91
CA GLN A 158 -5.90 -29.71 7.42
C GLN A 158 -6.26 -30.26 8.81
N ASN A 159 -6.69 -29.39 9.71
CA ASN A 159 -6.94 -29.73 11.11
C ASN A 159 -8.42 -29.95 11.44
N LYS A 160 -9.32 -29.73 10.47
CA LYS A 160 -10.79 -29.78 10.64
C LYS A 160 -11.30 -28.90 11.79
N LYS A 161 -10.62 -27.73 12.01
CA LYS A 161 -10.94 -26.82 13.13
C LYS A 161 -11.88 -25.70 12.69
N ILE A 162 -13.05 -25.63 13.34
CA ILE A 162 -14.08 -24.60 13.12
C ILE A 162 -13.53 -23.19 13.34
N GLY A 163 -12.78 -22.95 14.44
CA GLY A 163 -12.20 -21.64 14.72
C GLY A 163 -11.27 -21.12 13.61
N SER A 164 -10.54 -22.01 12.94
CA SER A 164 -9.73 -21.63 11.76
C SER A 164 -10.59 -21.24 10.56
N ALA A 165 -11.74 -21.90 10.35
CA ALA A 165 -12.69 -21.53 9.30
C ALA A 165 -13.33 -20.16 9.56
N ILE A 166 -13.71 -19.88 10.80
CA ILE A 166 -14.25 -18.58 11.24
C ILE A 166 -13.22 -17.47 10.98
N LEU A 167 -11.98 -17.63 11.48
CA LEU A 167 -10.93 -16.64 11.29
C LEU A 167 -10.65 -16.41 9.81
N SER A 168 -10.54 -17.48 9.01
CA SER A 168 -10.35 -17.36 7.57
C SER A 168 -11.49 -16.58 6.90
N GLY A 169 -12.75 -16.90 7.24
CA GLY A 169 -13.92 -16.20 6.70
C GLY A 169 -13.90 -14.71 7.04
N ILE A 170 -13.65 -14.35 8.30
CA ILE A 170 -13.56 -12.95 8.73
C ILE A 170 -12.46 -12.21 7.96
N PHE A 171 -11.23 -12.74 7.92
CA PHE A 171 -10.13 -12.11 7.18
C PHE A 171 -10.43 -11.98 5.69
N PHE A 172 -11.10 -12.98 5.09
CA PHE A 172 -11.48 -12.95 3.69
C PHE A 172 -12.55 -11.89 3.41
N GLY A 173 -13.60 -11.83 4.22
CA GLY A 173 -14.67 -10.84 4.08
C GLY A 173 -14.19 -9.41 4.30
N LEU A 174 -13.33 -9.17 5.31
CA LEU A 174 -12.70 -7.88 5.55
C LEU A 174 -11.82 -7.41 4.37
N GLY A 175 -11.32 -8.34 3.55
CA GLY A 175 -10.56 -7.99 2.36
C GLY A 175 -11.33 -7.11 1.36
N PHE A 176 -12.65 -7.25 1.28
CA PHE A 176 -13.49 -6.41 0.41
C PHE A 176 -13.62 -4.96 0.88
N HIS A 177 -13.26 -4.67 2.12
CA HIS A 177 -13.20 -3.31 2.68
C HIS A 177 -11.85 -2.63 2.48
N THR A 178 -10.98 -3.12 1.58
CA THR A 178 -9.59 -2.64 1.48
C THR A 178 -9.29 -1.91 0.18
N TYR A 179 -9.06 -2.64 -0.88
CA TYR A 179 -8.65 -2.10 -2.17
C TYR A 179 -9.19 -2.96 -3.31
N ILE A 180 -9.54 -2.32 -4.42
CA ILE A 180 -10.19 -2.94 -5.57
C ILE A 180 -9.52 -4.25 -6.06
N ALA A 181 -8.19 -4.37 -5.93
CA ALA A 181 -7.47 -5.58 -6.33
C ALA A 181 -7.92 -6.83 -5.55
N PHE A 182 -8.46 -6.68 -4.32
CA PHE A 182 -8.95 -7.82 -3.55
C PHE A 182 -10.17 -8.51 -4.18
N ARG A 183 -10.87 -7.84 -5.10
CA ARG A 183 -11.99 -8.42 -5.87
C ARG A 183 -11.58 -9.65 -6.70
N MET A 184 -10.27 -9.85 -6.93
CA MET A 184 -9.74 -11.06 -7.58
C MET A 184 -9.46 -12.23 -6.60
N ALA A 185 -9.50 -11.99 -5.29
CA ALA A 185 -9.22 -13.00 -4.27
C ALA A 185 -10.19 -14.22 -4.30
N PRO A 186 -11.48 -14.08 -4.64
CA PRO A 186 -12.39 -15.22 -4.77
C PRO A 186 -11.89 -16.31 -5.71
N ILE A 187 -11.20 -15.95 -6.80
CA ILE A 187 -10.63 -16.91 -7.75
C ILE A 187 -9.61 -17.82 -7.05
N ILE A 188 -8.77 -17.24 -6.19
CA ILE A 188 -7.73 -17.97 -5.44
C ILE A 188 -8.38 -18.89 -4.41
N ALA A 189 -9.33 -18.36 -3.64
CA ALA A 189 -10.05 -19.14 -2.62
C ALA A 189 -10.83 -20.30 -3.26
N LEU A 190 -11.49 -20.07 -4.39
CA LEU A 190 -12.23 -21.09 -5.14
C LEU A 190 -11.33 -22.25 -5.56
N VAL A 191 -10.13 -21.97 -6.09
CA VAL A 191 -9.19 -23.02 -6.51
C VAL A 191 -8.73 -23.85 -5.30
N ILE A 192 -8.44 -23.21 -4.18
CA ILE A 192 -8.07 -23.92 -2.94
C ILE A 192 -9.24 -24.79 -2.47
N LEU A 193 -10.45 -24.26 -2.46
CA LEU A 193 -11.65 -24.99 -2.03
C LEU A 193 -11.95 -26.19 -2.95
N ILE A 194 -11.84 -26.03 -4.28
CA ILE A 194 -12.00 -27.13 -5.23
C ILE A 194 -10.95 -28.22 -4.98
N TYR A 195 -9.70 -27.83 -4.79
CA TYR A 195 -8.64 -28.80 -4.49
C TYR A 195 -8.93 -29.55 -3.18
N GLN A 196 -9.33 -28.84 -2.13
CA GLN A 196 -9.67 -29.44 -0.84
C GLN A 196 -10.91 -30.34 -0.96
N PHE A 197 -11.93 -29.94 -1.71
CA PHE A 197 -13.08 -30.79 -2.00
C PHE A 197 -12.68 -32.13 -2.59
N VAL A 198 -11.78 -32.14 -3.58
CA VAL A 198 -11.27 -33.40 -4.19
C VAL A 198 -10.56 -34.28 -3.16
N ILE A 199 -9.75 -33.69 -2.28
CA ILE A 199 -9.04 -34.41 -1.20
C ILE A 199 -10.05 -35.04 -0.23
N PHE A 200 -11.00 -34.24 0.28
CA PHE A 200 -12.03 -34.72 1.21
C PHE A 200 -12.95 -35.78 0.60
N LYS A 201 -13.27 -35.67 -0.72
CA LYS A 201 -14.01 -36.69 -1.46
C LYS A 201 -13.25 -38.02 -1.50
N ARG A 202 -11.94 -37.99 -1.79
CA ARG A 202 -11.08 -39.18 -1.79
C ARG A 202 -10.98 -39.82 -0.40
N GLN A 203 -10.98 -39.00 0.65
CA GLN A 203 -10.96 -39.44 2.06
C GLN A 203 -12.33 -39.89 2.58
N LYS A 204 -13.42 -39.79 1.78
CA LYS A 204 -14.82 -40.04 2.18
C LYS A 204 -15.30 -39.16 3.35
N GLU A 205 -14.79 -37.92 3.45
CA GLU A 205 -15.05 -36.97 4.53
C GLU A 205 -15.81 -35.70 4.09
N LEU A 206 -16.63 -35.80 3.06
CA LEU A 206 -17.36 -34.66 2.48
C LEU A 206 -18.19 -33.88 3.51
N LYS A 207 -18.76 -34.56 4.53
CA LYS A 207 -19.50 -33.86 5.61
C LYS A 207 -18.62 -32.84 6.33
N SER A 208 -17.37 -33.21 6.62
CA SER A 208 -16.38 -32.32 7.26
C SER A 208 -16.00 -31.16 6.33
N PHE A 209 -15.85 -31.39 5.03
CA PHE A 209 -15.60 -30.34 4.05
C PHE A 209 -16.74 -29.33 4.03
N PHE A 210 -17.97 -29.80 3.83
CA PHE A 210 -19.14 -28.89 3.74
C PHE A 210 -19.36 -28.11 5.05
N LYS A 211 -19.09 -28.71 6.20
CA LYS A 211 -19.15 -28.00 7.48
C LYS A 211 -18.13 -26.85 7.52
N ILE A 212 -16.86 -27.10 7.12
CA ILE A 212 -15.80 -26.07 7.08
C ILE A 212 -16.16 -25.00 6.05
N PHE A 213 -16.57 -25.38 4.86
CA PHE A 213 -16.95 -24.48 3.78
C PHE A 213 -18.11 -23.58 4.18
N LEU A 214 -19.18 -24.13 4.74
CA LEU A 214 -20.35 -23.36 5.16
C LEU A 214 -19.98 -22.33 6.25
N ILE A 215 -19.22 -22.74 7.26
CA ILE A 215 -18.79 -21.83 8.31
C ILE A 215 -17.90 -20.73 7.74
N TRP A 216 -16.92 -21.08 6.90
CA TRP A 216 -16.07 -20.10 6.23
C TRP A 216 -16.90 -19.11 5.39
N ALA A 217 -17.83 -19.61 4.57
CA ALA A 217 -18.66 -18.78 3.71
C ALA A 217 -19.58 -17.85 4.52
N VAL A 218 -20.22 -18.34 5.58
CA VAL A 218 -21.08 -17.52 6.45
C VAL A 218 -20.29 -16.36 7.07
N PHE A 219 -19.11 -16.62 7.63
CA PHE A 219 -18.31 -15.56 8.25
C PHE A 219 -17.66 -14.63 7.21
N ALA A 220 -17.34 -15.13 6.01
CA ALA A 220 -16.88 -14.29 4.90
C ALA A 220 -18.00 -13.35 4.42
N ILE A 221 -19.22 -13.86 4.28
CA ILE A 221 -20.38 -13.05 3.90
C ILE A 221 -20.70 -12.03 4.99
N ILE A 222 -20.79 -12.42 6.27
CA ILE A 222 -21.07 -11.50 7.38
C ILE A 222 -20.05 -10.36 7.40
N ALA A 223 -18.77 -10.67 7.25
CA ALA A 223 -17.72 -9.65 7.27
C ALA A 223 -17.71 -8.76 6.00
N ALA A 224 -18.11 -9.28 4.84
CA ALA A 224 -18.20 -8.51 3.59
C ALA A 224 -19.54 -7.76 3.44
N LEU A 225 -20.59 -8.19 4.17
CA LEU A 225 -21.97 -7.71 3.99
C LEU A 225 -22.11 -6.17 4.07
N PRO A 226 -21.50 -5.47 5.05
CA PRO A 226 -21.67 -4.02 5.15
C PRO A 226 -21.25 -3.27 3.88
N ILE A 227 -20.07 -3.57 3.34
CA ILE A 227 -19.60 -2.92 2.11
C ILE A 227 -20.35 -3.42 0.88
N GLY A 228 -20.81 -4.66 0.89
CA GLY A 228 -21.65 -5.23 -0.16
C GLY A 228 -22.98 -4.51 -0.27
N LEU A 229 -23.68 -4.28 0.85
CA LEU A 229 -24.94 -3.51 0.89
C LEU A 229 -24.70 -2.06 0.45
N TYR A 230 -23.64 -1.42 0.92
CA TYR A 230 -23.28 -0.08 0.45
C TYR A 230 -23.17 0.00 -1.08
N PHE A 231 -22.48 -0.94 -1.71
CA PHE A 231 -22.31 -0.95 -3.17
C PHE A 231 -23.58 -1.35 -3.95
N LEU A 232 -24.53 -2.04 -3.32
CA LEU A 232 -25.85 -2.27 -3.93
C LEU A 232 -26.67 -0.98 -3.99
N ASP A 233 -26.56 -0.13 -2.94
CA ASP A 233 -27.24 1.17 -2.90
C ASP A 233 -26.49 2.24 -3.72
N HIS A 234 -25.16 2.07 -3.95
CA HIS A 234 -24.29 3.00 -4.66
C HIS A 234 -23.46 2.28 -5.75
N PRO A 235 -24.09 1.77 -6.83
CA PRO A 235 -23.40 0.97 -7.85
C PRO A 235 -22.30 1.75 -8.60
N ASP A 236 -22.43 3.07 -8.72
CA ASP A 236 -21.43 3.92 -9.36
C ASP A 236 -20.11 3.96 -8.56
N ASP A 237 -20.17 3.91 -7.25
CA ASP A 237 -18.98 3.83 -6.39
C ASP A 237 -18.25 2.49 -6.55
N PHE A 238 -19.00 1.41 -6.85
CA PHE A 238 -18.40 0.12 -7.14
C PHE A 238 -17.62 0.11 -8.45
N MET A 239 -18.15 0.74 -9.50
CA MET A 239 -17.56 0.72 -10.85
C MET A 239 -16.63 1.91 -11.11
N GLY A 240 -16.86 3.06 -10.50
CA GLY A 240 -16.30 4.36 -10.88
C GLY A 240 -14.77 4.38 -11.04
N ARG A 241 -14.02 3.81 -10.09
CA ARG A 241 -12.56 3.74 -10.20
C ARG A 241 -12.08 2.75 -11.26
N ALA A 242 -12.82 1.65 -11.47
CA ALA A 242 -12.45 0.62 -12.44
C ALA A 242 -12.60 1.13 -13.88
N THR A 243 -13.65 1.90 -14.18
CA THR A 243 -13.93 2.44 -15.52
C THR A 243 -12.91 3.50 -15.94
N GLN A 244 -12.54 4.42 -15.05
CA GLN A 244 -11.64 5.55 -15.35
C GLN A 244 -10.29 5.16 -15.98
N VAL A 245 -9.76 3.99 -15.63
CA VAL A 245 -8.43 3.52 -16.08
C VAL A 245 -8.50 2.25 -16.92
N SER A 246 -9.72 1.84 -17.33
CA SER A 246 -10.00 0.59 -18.01
C SER A 246 -9.45 0.59 -19.45
N ILE A 247 -8.83 -0.52 -19.86
CA ILE A 247 -8.43 -0.74 -21.26
C ILE A 247 -9.64 -0.72 -22.21
N PHE A 248 -10.85 -1.00 -21.73
CA PHE A 248 -12.07 -1.02 -22.55
C PHE A 248 -12.50 0.36 -23.07
N GLU A 249 -11.95 1.44 -22.48
CA GLU A 249 -12.12 2.82 -22.96
C GLU A 249 -11.16 3.14 -24.14
N LYS A 250 -10.31 2.21 -24.56
CA LYS A 250 -9.36 2.40 -25.65
C LYS A 250 -9.84 1.77 -26.95
N PRO A 251 -9.44 2.32 -28.12
CA PRO A 251 -9.86 1.77 -29.43
C PRO A 251 -9.48 0.30 -29.65
N ASN A 252 -8.37 -0.16 -29.07
CA ASN A 252 -7.86 -1.53 -29.20
C ASN A 252 -7.63 -2.18 -27.83
N PRO A 253 -8.69 -2.60 -27.11
CA PRO A 253 -8.59 -3.14 -25.74
C PRO A 253 -7.67 -4.37 -25.63
N LEU A 254 -7.71 -5.26 -26.64
CA LEU A 254 -6.86 -6.46 -26.66
C LEU A 254 -5.37 -6.11 -26.72
N TRP A 255 -5.01 -5.14 -27.55
CA TRP A 255 -3.61 -4.67 -27.66
C TRP A 255 -3.14 -4.03 -26.35
N GLU A 256 -3.97 -3.18 -25.73
CA GLU A 256 -3.65 -2.58 -24.43
C GLU A 256 -3.55 -3.65 -23.32
N PHE A 257 -4.39 -4.67 -23.35
CA PHE A 257 -4.28 -5.81 -22.44
C PHE A 257 -2.94 -6.53 -22.60
N ILE A 258 -2.57 -6.93 -23.83
CA ILE A 258 -1.30 -7.64 -24.10
C ILE A 258 -0.12 -6.78 -23.64
N LYS A 259 -0.11 -5.51 -24.00
CA LYS A 259 0.94 -4.55 -23.63
C LYS A 259 1.07 -4.40 -22.10
N SER A 260 -0.05 -4.23 -21.39
CA SER A 260 -0.08 -4.09 -19.93
C SER A 260 0.32 -5.39 -19.24
N PHE A 261 -0.16 -6.52 -19.73
CA PHE A 261 0.18 -7.85 -19.22
C PHE A 261 1.69 -8.12 -19.36
N VAL A 262 2.25 -7.93 -20.54
CA VAL A 262 3.68 -8.14 -20.81
C VAL A 262 4.54 -7.20 -19.97
N LYS A 263 4.25 -5.90 -19.94
CA LYS A 263 4.97 -4.93 -19.10
C LYS A 263 4.95 -5.32 -17.63
N THR A 264 3.80 -5.80 -17.14
CA THR A 264 3.68 -6.23 -15.74
C THR A 264 4.48 -7.51 -15.46
N LEU A 265 4.57 -8.44 -16.41
CA LEU A 265 5.46 -9.62 -16.27
C LEU A 265 6.94 -9.21 -16.18
N PHE A 266 7.33 -8.21 -16.97
CA PHE A 266 8.71 -7.72 -16.98
C PHE A 266 9.08 -6.86 -15.76
N MET A 267 8.08 -6.39 -14.98
CA MET A 267 8.34 -5.48 -13.86
C MET A 267 9.19 -6.08 -12.74
N PHE A 268 9.17 -7.38 -12.57
CA PHE A 268 9.89 -8.04 -11.49
C PHE A 268 11.40 -8.05 -11.70
N ASN A 269 11.85 -8.21 -12.97
CA ASN A 269 13.25 -8.48 -13.29
C ASN A 269 13.89 -7.45 -14.22
N PHE A 270 13.12 -6.61 -14.91
CA PHE A 270 13.66 -5.74 -15.97
C PHE A 270 13.31 -4.26 -15.77
N VAL A 271 12.06 -3.89 -15.95
CA VAL A 271 11.60 -2.48 -15.87
C VAL A 271 10.35 -2.43 -14.97
N GLY A 272 10.52 -1.91 -13.77
CA GLY A 272 9.45 -1.73 -12.79
C GLY A 272 8.64 -0.46 -12.97
N ASP A 273 7.85 -0.13 -11.96
CA ASP A 273 7.06 1.10 -11.91
C ASP A 273 7.97 2.34 -11.96
N CYS A 274 7.65 3.31 -12.80
CA CYS A 274 8.43 4.53 -12.94
C CYS A 274 7.95 5.67 -12.02
N ASN A 275 6.88 5.46 -11.27
CA ASN A 275 6.38 6.44 -10.32
C ASN A 275 7.25 6.47 -9.05
N PHE A 276 7.84 7.62 -8.75
CA PHE A 276 8.74 7.80 -7.60
C PHE A 276 8.09 7.55 -6.24
N ARG A 277 6.78 7.59 -6.15
CA ARG A 277 6.04 7.17 -4.94
C ARG A 277 6.02 5.65 -4.75
N HIS A 278 6.13 4.90 -5.83
CA HIS A 278 5.98 3.45 -5.83
C HIS A 278 7.30 2.72 -5.91
N ASN A 279 8.26 3.29 -6.68
CA ASN A 279 9.54 2.67 -6.98
C ASN A 279 10.60 3.74 -7.28
N PHE A 280 11.85 3.33 -7.47
CA PHE A 280 12.96 4.22 -7.76
C PHE A 280 13.46 4.07 -9.20
N SER A 281 13.24 5.10 -10.03
CA SER A 281 13.79 5.21 -11.38
C SER A 281 13.51 4.01 -12.29
N CYS A 282 12.27 3.50 -12.31
CA CYS A 282 11.88 2.34 -13.13
C CYS A 282 12.71 1.06 -12.87
N LYS A 283 13.41 0.96 -11.72
CA LYS A 283 14.16 -0.26 -11.40
C LYS A 283 13.23 -1.46 -11.26
N PRO A 284 13.71 -2.67 -11.51
CA PRO A 284 12.94 -3.88 -11.23
C PRO A 284 12.41 -3.88 -9.79
N GLU A 285 11.21 -4.43 -9.58
CA GLU A 285 10.60 -4.53 -8.25
C GLU A 285 11.36 -5.49 -7.32
N LEU A 286 12.13 -6.42 -7.90
CA LEU A 286 13.01 -7.33 -7.17
C LEU A 286 14.47 -6.93 -7.41
N ASP A 287 15.27 -6.95 -6.34
CA ASP A 287 16.73 -6.91 -6.51
C ASP A 287 17.21 -8.12 -7.33
N PHE A 288 18.40 -8.03 -7.92
CA PHE A 288 18.87 -9.05 -8.86
C PHE A 288 18.99 -10.46 -8.26
N ILE A 289 19.20 -10.59 -6.93
CA ILE A 289 19.26 -11.90 -6.25
C ILE A 289 17.85 -12.47 -6.09
N ALA A 290 16.93 -11.65 -5.57
CA ALA A 290 15.53 -12.03 -5.43
C ALA A 290 14.91 -12.32 -6.81
N GLY A 291 15.24 -11.51 -7.84
CA GLY A 291 14.81 -11.71 -9.22
C GLY A 291 15.29 -13.02 -9.83
N ALA A 292 16.56 -13.38 -9.62
CA ALA A 292 17.08 -14.69 -10.08
C ALA A 292 16.36 -15.85 -9.37
N PHE A 293 16.14 -15.76 -8.06
CA PHE A 293 15.40 -16.78 -7.33
C PHE A 293 13.93 -16.85 -7.74
N PHE A 294 13.30 -15.70 -8.04
CA PHE A 294 11.94 -15.65 -8.59
C PHE A 294 11.82 -16.45 -9.89
N LEU A 295 12.70 -16.21 -10.86
CA LEU A 295 12.70 -16.92 -12.15
C LEU A 295 12.88 -18.42 -11.97
N ILE A 296 13.81 -18.84 -11.10
CA ILE A 296 14.03 -20.27 -10.79
C ILE A 296 12.79 -20.87 -10.15
N GLY A 297 12.21 -20.23 -9.13
CA GLY A 297 11.04 -20.75 -8.42
C GLY A 297 9.80 -20.81 -9.31
N PHE A 298 9.58 -19.78 -10.13
CA PHE A 298 8.51 -19.72 -11.10
C PHE A 298 8.63 -20.86 -12.14
N TYR A 299 9.83 -21.02 -12.74
CA TYR A 299 10.11 -22.11 -13.67
C TYR A 299 9.86 -23.48 -13.03
N LEU A 300 10.37 -23.72 -11.81
CA LEU A 300 10.17 -25.01 -11.13
C LEU A 300 8.70 -25.30 -10.86
N THR A 301 7.92 -24.29 -10.54
CA THR A 301 6.48 -24.44 -10.30
C THR A 301 5.73 -24.75 -11.59
N ILE A 302 6.03 -24.02 -12.68
CA ILE A 302 5.45 -24.31 -14.00
C ILE A 302 5.84 -25.71 -14.48
N LYS A 303 7.12 -26.10 -14.33
CA LYS A 303 7.60 -27.45 -14.71
C LYS A 303 6.83 -28.56 -14.01
N LYS A 304 6.46 -28.39 -12.73
CA LYS A 304 5.60 -29.34 -12.01
C LYS A 304 4.23 -29.47 -12.66
N ILE A 305 3.60 -28.35 -13.01
CA ILE A 305 2.27 -28.33 -13.66
C ILE A 305 2.32 -29.02 -15.02
N ILE A 306 3.31 -28.69 -15.85
CA ILE A 306 3.51 -29.32 -17.17
C ILE A 306 3.68 -30.84 -17.02
N LYS A 307 4.40 -31.28 -16.00
CA LYS A 307 4.57 -32.71 -15.68
C LYS A 307 3.34 -33.35 -15.03
N LYS A 308 2.20 -32.65 -14.98
CA LYS A 308 0.94 -33.10 -14.35
C LYS A 308 1.10 -33.49 -12.87
N GLN A 309 2.10 -32.92 -12.18
CA GLN A 309 2.30 -33.07 -10.74
C GLN A 309 1.51 -32.00 -9.99
N PHE A 310 0.19 -32.12 -10.01
CA PHE A 310 -0.75 -31.15 -9.45
C PHE A 310 -0.77 -31.26 -7.93
N ASP A 311 -0.03 -30.41 -7.24
CA ASP A 311 -0.16 -30.21 -5.80
C ASP A 311 -0.86 -28.85 -5.50
N LEU A 312 -1.46 -28.75 -4.30
CA LEU A 312 -2.17 -27.55 -3.86
C LEU A 312 -1.30 -26.30 -4.00
N ALA A 313 -0.03 -26.39 -3.63
CA ALA A 313 0.89 -25.28 -3.63
C ALA A 313 1.12 -24.72 -5.03
N SER A 314 1.48 -25.61 -5.99
CA SER A 314 1.81 -25.21 -7.35
C SER A 314 0.62 -24.62 -8.09
N ILE A 315 -0.56 -25.27 -7.97
CA ILE A 315 -1.79 -24.77 -8.61
C ILE A 315 -2.18 -23.42 -8.01
N SER A 316 -2.24 -23.34 -6.67
CA SER A 316 -2.67 -22.10 -5.99
C SER A 316 -1.73 -20.93 -6.30
N LEU A 317 -0.41 -21.15 -6.34
CA LEU A 317 0.54 -20.07 -6.64
C LEU A 317 0.40 -19.54 -8.08
N ILE A 318 0.21 -20.41 -9.07
CA ILE A 318 0.06 -19.97 -10.47
C ILE A 318 -1.27 -19.24 -10.65
N ILE A 319 -2.36 -19.77 -10.12
CA ILE A 319 -3.67 -19.10 -10.20
C ILE A 319 -3.65 -17.78 -9.42
N TRP A 320 -3.01 -17.72 -8.25
CA TRP A 320 -2.82 -16.48 -7.52
C TRP A 320 -2.08 -15.44 -8.36
N PHE A 321 -0.94 -15.85 -8.94
CA PHE A 321 -0.14 -14.98 -9.78
C PHE A 321 -0.97 -14.42 -10.96
N LEU A 322 -1.69 -15.29 -11.68
CA LEU A 322 -2.52 -14.88 -12.80
C LEU A 322 -3.70 -13.98 -12.36
N ALA A 323 -4.43 -14.37 -11.30
CA ALA A 323 -5.56 -13.61 -10.81
C ALA A 323 -5.16 -12.20 -10.33
N MET A 324 -4.07 -12.08 -9.56
CA MET A 324 -3.63 -10.79 -9.04
C MET A 324 -2.83 -9.94 -10.04
N LEU A 325 -2.52 -10.49 -11.21
CA LEU A 325 -1.96 -9.75 -12.34
C LEU A 325 -3.06 -8.99 -13.10
N MET A 326 -4.31 -9.47 -13.06
CA MET A 326 -5.44 -8.88 -13.78
C MET A 326 -5.72 -7.42 -13.41
N PRO A 327 -5.69 -6.98 -12.14
CA PRO A 327 -5.92 -5.58 -11.79
C PRO A 327 -5.02 -4.58 -12.51
N VAL A 328 -3.80 -4.98 -12.89
CA VAL A 328 -2.90 -4.14 -13.72
C VAL A 328 -3.14 -4.39 -15.21
N ALA A 329 -3.29 -5.65 -15.62
CA ALA A 329 -3.45 -6.01 -17.02
C ALA A 329 -4.70 -5.38 -17.67
N PHE A 330 -5.76 -5.16 -16.89
CA PHE A 330 -6.98 -4.47 -17.34
C PHE A 330 -6.91 -2.95 -17.26
N THR A 331 -5.73 -2.37 -17.01
CA THR A 331 -5.56 -0.91 -17.00
C THR A 331 -4.54 -0.47 -18.05
N TYR A 332 -4.74 0.74 -18.63
CA TYR A 332 -3.82 1.29 -19.63
C TYR A 332 -2.86 2.34 -19.07
N GLU A 333 -3.23 2.98 -17.94
CA GLU A 333 -2.49 4.09 -17.38
C GLU A 333 -1.43 3.64 -16.37
N GLY A 334 -0.22 4.23 -16.46
CA GLY A 334 0.85 4.03 -15.49
C GLY A 334 1.38 2.60 -15.38
N VAL A 335 1.39 1.84 -16.49
CA VAL A 335 1.81 0.43 -16.51
C VAL A 335 3.29 0.29 -16.89
N PRO A 336 4.07 -0.52 -16.14
CA PRO A 336 3.68 -1.37 -14.99
C PRO A 336 3.39 -0.56 -13.73
N HIS A 337 2.55 -1.08 -12.83
CA HIS A 337 2.05 -0.32 -11.69
C HIS A 337 2.16 -1.12 -10.39
N ALA A 338 3.15 -0.80 -9.57
CA ALA A 338 3.51 -1.54 -8.36
C ALA A 338 2.40 -1.57 -7.29
N LEU A 339 1.62 -0.49 -7.16
CA LEU A 339 0.50 -0.43 -6.21
C LEU A 339 -0.67 -1.34 -6.64
N ARG A 340 -1.04 -1.32 -7.94
CA ARG A 340 -2.15 -2.16 -8.42
C ARG A 340 -1.82 -3.65 -8.38
N SER A 341 -0.53 -3.99 -8.44
CA SER A 341 -0.02 -5.36 -8.36
C SER A 341 0.32 -5.82 -6.93
N ILE A 342 -0.05 -5.05 -5.90
CA ILE A 342 0.30 -5.34 -4.51
C ILE A 342 -0.19 -6.72 -4.03
N GLY A 343 -1.30 -7.24 -4.59
CA GLY A 343 -1.82 -8.57 -4.31
C GLY A 343 -0.92 -9.71 -4.79
N LEU A 344 0.04 -9.44 -5.71
CA LEU A 344 1.05 -10.40 -6.16
C LEU A 344 2.16 -10.64 -5.13
N ILE A 345 2.37 -9.72 -4.20
CA ILE A 345 3.52 -9.75 -3.29
C ILE A 345 3.68 -11.13 -2.60
N PRO A 346 2.68 -11.72 -1.93
CA PRO A 346 2.89 -12.97 -1.22
C PRO A 346 3.27 -14.13 -2.15
N CYS A 347 2.67 -14.26 -3.33
CA CYS A 347 2.99 -15.34 -4.25
C CYS A 347 4.34 -15.15 -4.96
N VAL A 348 4.73 -13.91 -5.30
CA VAL A 348 6.05 -13.59 -5.85
C VAL A 348 7.15 -14.00 -4.88
N PHE A 349 7.02 -13.63 -3.60
CA PHE A 349 8.01 -14.01 -2.60
C PHE A 349 7.95 -15.51 -2.23
N ALA A 350 6.83 -16.20 -2.47
CA ALA A 350 6.81 -17.66 -2.42
C ALA A 350 7.68 -18.28 -3.53
N PHE A 351 7.61 -17.78 -4.77
CA PHE A 351 8.51 -18.20 -5.85
C PHE A 351 9.97 -17.90 -5.52
N VAL A 352 10.28 -16.70 -4.99
CA VAL A 352 11.64 -16.36 -4.53
C VAL A 352 12.13 -17.39 -3.50
N GLY A 353 11.31 -17.76 -2.52
CA GLY A 353 11.65 -18.74 -1.50
C GLY A 353 11.89 -20.15 -2.06
N ILE A 354 11.09 -20.57 -3.05
CA ILE A 354 11.27 -21.85 -3.76
C ILE A 354 12.63 -21.86 -4.49
N GLY A 355 12.94 -20.81 -5.25
CA GLY A 355 14.21 -20.68 -5.97
C GLY A 355 15.41 -20.65 -5.04
N ALA A 356 15.37 -19.83 -3.98
CA ALA A 356 16.43 -19.75 -2.97
C ALA A 356 16.65 -21.11 -2.28
N SER A 357 15.55 -21.82 -1.95
CA SER A 357 15.63 -23.17 -1.38
C SER A 357 16.29 -24.16 -2.34
N LYS A 358 15.99 -24.09 -3.64
CA LYS A 358 16.60 -24.96 -4.66
C LYS A 358 18.09 -24.68 -4.80
N ILE A 359 18.50 -23.43 -4.89
CA ILE A 359 19.91 -23.03 -4.98
C ILE A 359 20.69 -23.48 -3.74
N TYR A 360 20.11 -23.31 -2.54
CA TYR A 360 20.73 -23.80 -1.31
C TYR A 360 20.86 -25.33 -1.27
N GLN A 361 19.87 -26.06 -1.81
CA GLN A 361 19.98 -27.54 -1.94
C GLN A 361 21.08 -27.96 -2.91
N LEU A 362 21.20 -27.31 -4.06
CA LEU A 362 22.26 -27.53 -5.03
C LEU A 362 23.63 -27.22 -4.42
N ALA A 363 23.79 -26.10 -3.74
CA ALA A 363 25.02 -25.74 -3.05
C ALA A 363 25.47 -26.84 -2.05
N LYS A 364 24.53 -27.47 -1.31
CA LYS A 364 24.84 -28.58 -0.39
C LYS A 364 25.26 -29.87 -1.09
N GLN A 365 24.89 -30.04 -2.35
CA GLN A 365 25.35 -31.19 -3.14
C GLN A 365 26.77 -30.99 -3.68
N THR A 366 27.16 -29.72 -3.92
CA THR A 366 28.46 -29.37 -4.51
C THR A 366 29.52 -29.05 -3.45
N PHE A 367 29.12 -28.42 -2.36
CA PHE A 367 30.01 -27.90 -1.31
C PHE A 367 29.69 -28.50 0.06
N SER A 368 30.63 -28.33 1.01
CA SER A 368 30.35 -28.67 2.41
C SER A 368 29.12 -27.92 2.94
N ILE A 369 28.44 -28.50 3.94
CA ILE A 369 27.29 -27.88 4.60
C ILE A 369 27.65 -26.47 5.15
N LYS A 370 28.88 -26.33 5.69
CA LYS A 370 29.39 -25.06 6.22
C LYS A 370 29.54 -24.01 5.11
N THR A 371 30.19 -24.37 4.02
CA THR A 371 30.39 -23.51 2.83
C THR A 371 29.03 -23.09 2.23
N SER A 372 28.11 -24.04 2.06
CA SER A 372 26.77 -23.77 1.54
C SER A 372 25.95 -22.78 2.41
N ARG A 373 26.13 -22.87 3.74
CA ARG A 373 25.51 -21.89 4.67
C ARG A 373 26.11 -20.52 4.49
N TYR A 374 27.42 -20.39 4.44
CA TYR A 374 28.04 -19.07 4.20
C TYR A 374 27.64 -18.50 2.85
N PHE A 375 27.64 -19.31 1.80
CA PHE A 375 27.19 -18.88 0.47
C PHE A 375 25.79 -18.27 0.50
N ILE A 376 24.78 -18.99 1.05
CA ILE A 376 23.41 -18.46 1.09
C ILE A 376 23.30 -17.24 2.01
N LEU A 377 23.98 -17.23 3.15
CA LEU A 377 24.00 -16.08 4.06
C LEU A 377 24.60 -14.83 3.40
N THR A 378 25.64 -14.98 2.60
CA THR A 378 26.23 -13.90 1.81
C THR A 378 25.20 -13.33 0.81
N LEU A 379 24.47 -14.18 0.09
CA LEU A 379 23.40 -13.72 -0.82
C LEU A 379 22.29 -12.99 -0.09
N LEU A 380 21.86 -13.48 1.07
CA LEU A 380 20.87 -12.79 1.91
C LEU A 380 21.38 -11.43 2.37
N PHE A 381 22.63 -11.37 2.85
CA PHE A 381 23.23 -10.11 3.28
C PHE A 381 23.38 -9.10 2.13
N ILE A 382 23.78 -9.53 0.94
CA ILE A 382 23.89 -8.67 -0.24
C ILE A 382 22.50 -8.13 -0.62
N SER A 383 21.45 -8.96 -0.66
CA SER A 383 20.09 -8.51 -0.93
C SER A 383 19.60 -7.50 0.11
N LEU A 384 19.86 -7.74 1.40
CA LEU A 384 19.55 -6.79 2.47
C LEU A 384 20.28 -5.44 2.26
N ALA A 385 21.59 -5.48 2.00
CA ALA A 385 22.41 -4.28 1.80
C ALA A 385 21.95 -3.48 0.56
N ILE A 386 21.60 -4.15 -0.55
CA ILE A 386 21.07 -3.51 -1.75
C ILE A 386 19.76 -2.79 -1.45
N ASN A 387 18.80 -3.46 -0.82
CA ASN A 387 17.48 -2.87 -0.54
C ASN A 387 17.59 -1.75 0.52
N TYR A 388 18.46 -1.89 1.51
CA TYR A 388 18.74 -0.84 2.48
C TYR A 388 19.34 0.41 1.79
N ASN A 389 20.38 0.23 0.99
CA ASN A 389 21.01 1.33 0.25
C ASN A 389 19.99 1.99 -0.69
N LEU A 390 19.23 1.17 -1.43
CA LEU A 390 18.27 1.68 -2.40
C LEU A 390 17.18 2.51 -1.73
N TYR A 391 16.60 2.01 -0.62
CA TYR A 391 15.47 2.66 0.05
C TYR A 391 15.89 3.85 0.90
N PHE A 392 16.83 3.63 1.86
CA PHE A 392 17.16 4.64 2.87
C PHE A 392 18.22 5.66 2.42
N LEU A 393 19.13 5.29 1.53
CA LEU A 393 20.23 6.16 1.13
C LEU A 393 20.00 6.83 -0.23
N LYS A 394 19.46 6.11 -1.21
CA LYS A 394 19.25 6.65 -2.57
C LYS A 394 17.87 7.27 -2.73
N TRP A 395 16.82 6.45 -2.67
CA TRP A 395 15.46 6.89 -2.92
C TRP A 395 14.97 7.94 -1.92
N ALA A 396 15.22 7.75 -0.63
CA ALA A 396 14.78 8.66 0.42
C ALA A 396 15.37 10.08 0.30
N ASN A 397 16.58 10.21 -0.26
CA ASN A 397 17.28 11.47 -0.42
C ASN A 397 17.23 12.04 -1.86
N ASP A 398 16.50 11.39 -2.76
CA ASP A 398 16.36 11.87 -4.14
C ASP A 398 15.36 13.04 -4.20
N GLN A 399 15.73 14.12 -4.90
CA GLN A 399 14.89 15.30 -5.06
C GLN A 399 13.54 14.98 -5.72
N ARG A 400 13.49 13.99 -6.63
CA ARG A 400 12.25 13.54 -7.27
C ARG A 400 11.31 12.87 -6.26
N THR A 401 11.86 12.15 -5.28
CA THR A 401 11.07 11.59 -4.16
C THR A 401 10.54 12.71 -3.28
N TYR A 402 11.34 13.74 -3.01
CA TYR A 402 10.92 14.92 -2.25
C TYR A 402 9.67 15.56 -2.85
N TYR A 403 9.67 15.84 -4.15
CA TYR A 403 8.51 16.42 -4.84
C TYR A 403 7.37 15.42 -5.05
N ALA A 404 7.67 14.13 -5.29
CA ALA A 404 6.64 13.10 -5.43
C ALA A 404 5.78 12.92 -4.17
N PHE A 405 6.34 13.22 -2.99
CA PHE A 405 5.63 13.20 -1.70
C PHE A 405 5.22 14.60 -1.22
N ASN A 406 5.28 15.62 -2.06
CA ASN A 406 4.88 16.99 -1.73
C ASN A 406 5.49 17.50 -0.42
N ALA A 407 6.80 17.29 -0.24
CA ALA A 407 7.49 17.68 0.98
C ALA A 407 7.49 19.20 1.17
N ASN A 408 7.45 20.00 0.09
CA ASN A 408 7.26 21.43 0.10
C ASN A 408 5.91 21.83 0.74
N TYR A 409 4.80 21.16 0.40
CA TYR A 409 3.49 21.44 1.02
C TYR A 409 3.45 21.02 2.50
N TYR A 410 4.14 19.92 2.81
CA TYR A 410 4.27 19.48 4.20
C TYR A 410 5.09 20.49 5.04
N ALA A 411 6.17 21.04 4.47
CA ALA A 411 6.97 22.11 5.07
C ALA A 411 6.14 23.39 5.26
N LEU A 412 5.32 23.75 4.26
CA LEU A 412 4.38 24.88 4.36
C LEU A 412 3.39 24.70 5.52
N GLY A 413 2.76 23.53 5.64
CA GLY A 413 1.84 23.24 6.74
C GLY A 413 2.52 23.36 8.12
N ASN A 414 3.75 22.85 8.25
CA ASN A 414 4.52 23.01 9.49
C ASN A 414 4.90 24.46 9.78
N TYR A 415 5.23 25.24 8.76
CA TYR A 415 5.48 26.69 8.91
C TYR A 415 4.22 27.42 9.42
N LEU A 416 3.07 27.16 8.84
CA LEU A 416 1.79 27.75 9.26
C LEU A 416 1.46 27.45 10.74
N ASN A 417 1.83 26.26 11.21
CA ASN A 417 1.62 25.86 12.60
C ASN A 417 2.51 26.63 13.61
N GLN A 418 3.60 27.26 13.14
CA GLN A 418 4.49 28.08 13.98
C GLN A 418 4.06 29.54 14.05
N LEU A 419 3.18 29.99 13.14
CA LEU A 419 2.68 31.38 13.12
C LEU A 419 1.61 31.59 14.20
N PRO A 420 1.47 32.84 14.69
CA PRO A 420 0.41 33.20 15.63
C PRO A 420 -0.97 32.78 15.10
N GLN A 421 -1.82 32.30 16.00
CA GLN A 421 -3.14 31.80 15.61
C GLN A 421 -4.06 32.91 15.14
N GLU A 422 -3.90 34.12 15.71
CA GLU A 422 -4.71 35.31 15.41
C GLU A 422 -4.42 35.89 14.02
N GLN A 423 -3.23 35.63 13.48
CA GLN A 423 -2.82 36.14 12.17
C GLN A 423 -3.65 35.50 11.04
N LEU A 424 -4.16 36.32 10.13
CA LEU A 424 -4.82 35.83 8.93
C LEU A 424 -3.83 35.21 7.96
N LYS A 425 -4.14 34.01 7.50
CA LYS A 425 -3.31 33.21 6.59
C LYS A 425 -4.15 32.74 5.41
N TYR A 426 -3.75 33.15 4.22
CA TYR A 426 -4.40 32.73 2.97
C TYR A 426 -3.45 31.81 2.19
N ILE A 427 -3.95 30.66 1.79
CA ILE A 427 -3.22 29.72 0.94
C ILE A 427 -3.84 29.81 -0.45
N LEU A 428 -3.06 30.29 -1.41
CA LEU A 428 -3.50 30.37 -2.81
C LEU A 428 -3.22 29.04 -3.49
N VAL A 429 -4.29 28.31 -3.81
CA VAL A 429 -4.20 26.97 -4.40
C VAL A 429 -4.10 27.11 -5.92
N ASN A 430 -2.88 27.35 -6.40
CA ASN A 430 -2.53 27.49 -7.82
C ASN A 430 -2.04 26.19 -8.47
N ALA A 431 -2.35 25.04 -7.85
CA ALA A 431 -2.02 23.70 -8.35
C ALA A 431 -3.28 23.00 -8.86
N SER A 432 -3.16 22.24 -9.96
CA SER A 432 -4.26 21.48 -10.55
C SER A 432 -4.48 20.14 -9.84
N GLY A 433 -5.72 19.64 -9.83
CA GLY A 433 -6.06 18.33 -9.27
C GLY A 433 -7.56 18.08 -9.23
N VAL A 434 -7.95 16.88 -8.81
CA VAL A 434 -9.35 16.54 -8.52
C VAL A 434 -9.86 17.50 -7.43
N LEU A 435 -11.07 18.00 -7.59
CA LEU A 435 -11.68 18.91 -6.61
C LEU A 435 -12.27 18.12 -5.44
N VAL A 436 -11.98 18.58 -4.23
CA VAL A 436 -12.60 18.14 -2.99
C VAL A 436 -13.12 19.37 -2.28
N ASN A 437 -14.43 19.46 -2.09
CA ASN A 437 -15.09 20.67 -1.55
C ASN A 437 -14.67 21.94 -2.29
N ASN A 438 -14.63 21.90 -3.62
CA ASN A 438 -14.21 22.97 -4.54
C ASN A 438 -12.72 23.39 -4.43
N ILE A 439 -11.90 22.69 -3.66
CA ILE A 439 -10.47 22.95 -3.52
C ILE A 439 -9.68 21.80 -4.17
N PRO A 440 -8.67 22.09 -5.00
CA PRO A 440 -7.82 21.05 -5.60
C PRO A 440 -7.10 20.19 -4.58
N MET A 441 -6.99 18.89 -4.89
CA MET A 441 -6.35 17.86 -4.05
C MET A 441 -4.98 18.23 -3.47
N PRO A 442 -4.08 18.94 -4.16
CA PRO A 442 -2.78 19.33 -3.59
C PRO A 442 -2.86 20.06 -2.24
N ALA A 443 -3.91 20.84 -2.00
CA ALA A 443 -4.13 21.55 -0.73
C ALA A 443 -4.35 20.62 0.48
N GLN A 444 -4.75 19.36 0.23
CA GLN A 444 -5.09 18.40 1.30
C GLN A 444 -3.91 18.13 2.25
N THR A 445 -2.67 18.20 1.75
CA THR A 445 -1.47 18.06 2.56
C THR A 445 -1.37 19.16 3.62
N VAL A 446 -1.55 20.41 3.21
CA VAL A 446 -1.54 21.57 4.12
C VAL A 446 -2.71 21.47 5.10
N MET A 447 -3.92 21.16 4.61
CA MET A 447 -5.14 21.00 5.42
C MET A 447 -4.95 19.93 6.52
N PHE A 448 -4.33 18.80 6.19
CA PHE A 448 -4.07 17.76 7.19
C PHE A 448 -3.08 18.24 8.26
N VAL A 449 -1.92 18.75 7.85
CA VAL A 449 -0.86 19.17 8.77
C VAL A 449 -1.33 20.28 9.71
N THR A 450 -2.18 21.18 9.21
CA THR A 450 -2.72 22.29 10.00
C THR A 450 -4.05 21.96 10.68
N ASN A 451 -4.61 20.77 10.46
CA ASN A 451 -5.96 20.38 10.89
C ASN A 451 -7.02 21.44 10.49
N THR A 452 -7.07 21.79 9.21
CA THR A 452 -7.98 22.80 8.66
C THR A 452 -8.84 22.29 7.50
N TYR A 453 -9.14 20.98 7.49
CA TYR A 453 -10.01 20.39 6.47
C TYR A 453 -11.45 20.89 6.60
N SER A 454 -11.97 21.03 7.83
CA SER A 454 -13.32 21.57 8.05
C SER A 454 -13.33 23.10 8.05
N PRO A 455 -14.41 23.75 7.54
CA PRO A 455 -14.56 25.22 7.58
C PRO A 455 -14.45 25.79 9.00
N GLN A 456 -14.96 25.07 9.99
CA GLN A 456 -14.89 25.46 11.40
C GLN A 456 -13.43 25.55 11.88
N ASN A 457 -12.61 24.57 11.51
CA ASN A 457 -11.18 24.57 11.86
C ASN A 457 -10.40 25.64 11.08
N GLN A 458 -10.80 25.95 9.82
CA GLN A 458 -10.21 27.08 9.07
C GLN A 458 -10.45 28.39 9.80
N GLN A 459 -11.67 28.67 10.24
CA GLN A 459 -12.01 29.87 11.01
C GLN A 459 -11.27 29.92 12.34
N LYS A 460 -11.28 28.82 13.10
CA LYS A 460 -10.58 28.73 14.40
C LYS A 460 -9.08 29.01 14.29
N ARG A 461 -8.46 28.67 13.17
CA ARG A 461 -7.01 28.79 12.94
C ARG A 461 -6.63 29.99 12.08
N ASN A 462 -7.60 30.74 11.57
CA ASN A 462 -7.42 31.81 10.61
C ASN A 462 -6.57 31.38 9.39
N ILE A 463 -6.83 30.18 8.85
CA ILE A 463 -6.19 29.64 7.65
C ILE A 463 -7.25 29.34 6.61
N PHE A 464 -7.20 30.04 5.49
CA PHE A 464 -8.21 29.96 4.42
C PHE A 464 -7.56 29.56 3.09
N TYR A 465 -8.29 28.80 2.29
CA TYR A 465 -7.82 28.30 0.99
C TYR A 465 -8.59 28.99 -0.11
N LEU A 466 -7.89 29.63 -1.05
CA LEU A 466 -8.44 30.41 -2.14
C LEU A 466 -7.91 29.90 -3.47
N LEU A 467 -8.74 30.01 -4.51
CA LEU A 467 -8.27 29.84 -5.90
C LEU A 467 -7.68 31.17 -6.41
N PRO A 468 -6.85 31.16 -7.48
CA PRO A 468 -6.36 32.40 -8.09
C PRO A 468 -7.47 33.37 -8.52
N SER A 469 -8.66 32.86 -8.88
CA SER A 469 -9.84 33.65 -9.19
C SER A 469 -10.48 34.34 -7.97
N ASP A 470 -10.13 33.93 -6.77
CA ASP A 470 -10.78 34.35 -5.53
C ASP A 470 -9.97 35.38 -4.72
N LEU A 471 -8.93 35.97 -5.31
CA LEU A 471 -8.08 36.97 -4.65
C LEU A 471 -8.87 38.18 -4.14
N ASP A 472 -10.04 38.49 -4.73
CA ASP A 472 -10.92 39.55 -4.27
C ASP A 472 -11.59 39.25 -2.92
N LYS A 473 -11.60 37.99 -2.49
CA LYS A 473 -12.17 37.56 -1.20
C LYS A 473 -11.21 37.79 -0.02
N ILE A 474 -9.99 38.23 -0.28
CA ILE A 474 -9.01 38.50 0.78
C ILE A 474 -9.45 39.75 1.55
N ASN A 475 -9.62 39.54 2.85
CA ASN A 475 -9.85 40.67 3.76
C ASN A 475 -8.52 41.40 4.03
N ASN A 476 -8.36 42.57 3.43
CA ASN A 476 -7.18 43.43 3.56
C ASN A 476 -7.29 44.51 4.64
N SER A 477 -8.36 44.51 5.43
CA SER A 477 -8.53 45.44 6.56
C SER A 477 -7.66 45.11 7.77
N GLN A 478 -7.04 43.91 7.79
CA GLN A 478 -6.15 43.45 8.84
C GLN A 478 -4.88 42.87 8.21
N PRO A 479 -3.75 42.87 8.93
CA PRO A 479 -2.51 42.23 8.48
C PRO A 479 -2.71 40.74 8.15
N PHE A 480 -2.24 40.32 7.00
CA PHE A 480 -2.37 38.95 6.55
C PHE A 480 -1.09 38.42 5.91
N ILE A 481 -0.99 37.09 5.82
CA ILE A 481 0.01 36.39 5.03
C ILE A 481 -0.70 35.66 3.89
N LEU A 482 -0.16 35.76 2.68
CA LEU A 482 -0.60 35.04 1.49
C LEU A 482 0.55 34.15 0.98
N ILE A 483 0.27 32.86 0.77
CA ILE A 483 1.27 31.88 0.34
C ILE A 483 0.69 31.04 -0.82
N PRO A 484 1.25 31.12 -2.04
CA PRO A 484 0.88 30.21 -3.12
C PRO A 484 1.46 28.80 -2.86
N LEU A 485 0.70 27.76 -3.23
CA LEU A 485 1.18 26.37 -3.13
C LEU A 485 2.36 26.10 -4.04
N GLU A 486 2.32 26.62 -5.27
CA GLU A 486 3.39 26.47 -6.26
C GLU A 486 4.14 27.79 -6.44
N LYS A 487 5.48 27.72 -6.56
CA LYS A 487 6.33 28.83 -6.96
C LYS A 487 6.17 29.07 -8.48
N ASP A 488 5.24 29.95 -8.83
CA ASP A 488 4.91 30.27 -10.21
C ASP A 488 4.94 31.80 -10.41
N GLU A 489 5.78 32.27 -11.37
CA GLU A 489 5.95 33.68 -11.63
C GLU A 489 4.68 34.38 -12.12
N GLN A 490 3.77 33.68 -12.82
CA GLN A 490 2.49 34.25 -13.22
C GLN A 490 1.62 34.56 -11.99
N THR A 491 1.56 33.58 -11.06
CA THR A 491 0.86 33.75 -9.78
C THR A 491 1.48 34.86 -8.95
N LYS A 492 2.81 34.99 -8.90
CA LYS A 492 3.50 36.07 -8.19
C LYS A 492 3.13 37.43 -8.76
N ASN A 493 3.16 37.58 -10.10
CA ASN A 493 2.78 38.84 -10.74
C ASN A 493 1.32 39.19 -10.50
N LEU A 494 0.42 38.21 -10.52
CA LEU A 494 -0.99 38.40 -10.19
C LEU A 494 -1.20 38.92 -8.78
N ILE A 495 -0.46 38.33 -7.80
CA ILE A 495 -0.52 38.76 -6.39
C ILE A 495 -0.02 40.18 -6.25
N LEU A 496 1.16 40.52 -6.81
CA LEU A 496 1.74 41.86 -6.69
C LEU A 496 0.98 42.93 -7.46
N GLN A 497 0.34 42.58 -8.56
CA GLN A 497 -0.58 43.51 -9.27
C GLN A 497 -1.82 43.84 -8.42
N LYS A 498 -2.37 42.83 -7.72
CA LYS A 498 -3.55 43.02 -6.86
C LYS A 498 -3.22 43.72 -5.55
N PHE A 499 -2.06 43.40 -4.97
CA PHE A 499 -1.59 43.89 -3.69
C PHE A 499 -0.13 44.42 -3.79
N PRO A 500 0.08 45.62 -4.34
CA PRO A 500 1.42 46.14 -4.66
C PRO A 500 2.29 46.41 -3.43
N ASN A 501 1.68 46.56 -2.24
CA ASN A 501 2.40 46.88 -0.99
C ASN A 501 2.79 45.66 -0.17
N LEU A 502 2.62 44.43 -0.69
CA LEU A 502 3.03 43.24 0.04
C LEU A 502 4.57 43.10 0.07
N ILE A 503 5.11 42.73 1.23
CA ILE A 503 6.49 42.36 1.39
C ILE A 503 6.64 40.92 0.89
N PHE A 504 7.52 40.73 -0.10
CA PHE A 504 7.85 39.41 -0.64
C PHE A 504 9.05 38.82 0.08
N GLU A 505 8.91 37.58 0.55
CA GLU A 505 9.99 36.77 1.13
C GLU A 505 10.06 35.43 0.40
N GLU A 506 11.27 35.00 0.04
CA GLU A 506 11.49 33.68 -0.57
C GLU A 506 12.02 32.70 0.47
N ASN A 507 11.31 31.57 0.62
CA ASN A 507 11.79 30.40 1.33
C ASN A 507 12.20 29.33 0.29
N ARG A 508 13.02 28.35 0.69
CA ARG A 508 13.40 27.22 -0.15
C ARG A 508 12.19 26.53 -0.80
N ASP A 509 11.14 26.30 -0.02
CA ASP A 509 10.01 25.43 -0.39
C ASP A 509 8.76 26.20 -0.85
N PHE A 510 8.60 27.47 -0.46
CA PHE A 510 7.43 28.29 -0.77
C PHE A 510 7.77 29.79 -0.76
N TRP A 511 6.91 30.60 -1.37
CA TRP A 511 6.96 32.06 -1.31
C TRP A 511 5.99 32.61 -0.28
N ILE A 512 6.34 33.72 0.34
CA ILE A 512 5.54 34.36 1.37
C ILE A 512 5.31 35.81 0.98
N PHE A 513 4.06 36.25 1.01
CA PHE A 513 3.67 37.65 0.82
C PHE A 513 2.99 38.13 2.11
N LYS A 514 3.52 39.19 2.72
CA LYS A 514 3.05 39.73 3.98
C LYS A 514 2.49 41.13 3.77
N SER A 515 1.29 41.40 4.28
CA SER A 515 0.82 42.79 4.45
C SER A 515 1.47 43.41 5.68
N ILE A 516 1.70 44.72 5.65
CA ILE A 516 2.24 45.52 6.76
C ILE A 516 1.13 45.75 7.77
#